data_644e3e0bfdd926ad89c13cde8c6f3170
#
_entry.id   644e3e0bfdd926ad89c13cde8c6f3170
#
_cell.length_a   1.000
_cell.length_b   1.000
_cell.length_c   1.000
_cell.angle_alpha   90.00
_cell.angle_beta   90.00
_cell.angle_gamma   90.00
#
_symmetry.space_group_name_H-M   'P 1'
#
loop_
_entity.id
_entity.type
_entity.pdbx_description
1 polymer ?
#
loop_
_entity_poly.entity_id
_entity_poly.type
_entity_poly.pdbx_seq_one_letter_code
_entity_poly.pdbx_strand_id
1 'polypeptide(L)'
;IGCRILRPTGKANSVIVYYHGGGWVIGNIDDYDALGRHIAERCNAVVVLVNYRKAPEHKFPIPVNDCYAALNWVSDNMKKIAGANLPIMVAGDSAGGNLSAVIAQKTVRENGPKIDLQILVYPVTDGRMNSATWKDDARQLFLTKELMEHFWRHYADDEQLTDPEASPLLADDLKSLDGLAPAVVLTAEMDILRDEGAAYAQKLEEAVSYTHLTLPTTDRV
;
A
#
# COMPACT_ATOMS: atom_id res chain seq x y z
N ILE A 1 0.34 -11.57 -14.54
CA ILE A 1 0.03 -10.24 -13.98
C ILE A 1 0.54 -9.19 -14.96
N GLY A 2 -0.33 -8.26 -15.39
CA GLY A 2 0.04 -7.13 -16.22
C GLY A 2 0.68 -6.02 -15.39
N CYS A 3 1.76 -5.41 -15.91
CA CYS A 3 2.35 -4.22 -15.29
C CYS A 3 2.54 -3.14 -16.36
N ARG A 4 2.36 -1.87 -15.98
CA ARG A 4 2.68 -0.72 -16.83
C ARG A 4 3.90 -0.01 -16.27
N ILE A 5 4.90 0.18 -17.12
CA ILE A 5 6.15 0.84 -16.74
C ILE A 5 6.13 2.27 -17.31
N LEU A 6 6.13 3.24 -16.43
CA LEU A 6 6.18 4.67 -16.74
C LEU A 6 7.56 5.20 -16.36
N ARG A 7 8.20 5.91 -17.30
CA ARG A 7 9.54 6.44 -17.12
C ARG A 7 9.51 7.96 -17.13
N PRO A 8 10.32 8.61 -16.28
CA PRO A 8 10.51 10.05 -16.37
C PRO A 8 11.23 10.42 -17.67
N THR A 9 11.09 11.67 -18.10
CA THR A 9 11.90 12.22 -19.20
C THR A 9 13.38 12.35 -18.82
N GLY A 10 13.66 12.58 -17.54
CA GLY A 10 15.01 12.63 -16.98
C GLY A 10 15.57 11.27 -16.59
N LYS A 11 16.78 11.29 -16.02
CA LYS A 11 17.42 10.08 -15.46
C LYS A 11 16.69 9.67 -14.17
N ALA A 12 16.19 8.45 -14.13
CA ALA A 12 15.58 7.91 -12.93
C ALA A 12 16.61 7.73 -11.80
N ASN A 13 16.17 7.98 -10.57
CA ASN A 13 16.94 7.81 -9.34
C ASN A 13 16.38 6.69 -8.43
N SER A 14 15.17 6.20 -8.72
CA SER A 14 14.49 5.17 -7.96
C SER A 14 13.45 4.42 -8.82
N VAL A 15 12.94 3.33 -8.29
CA VAL A 15 11.80 2.60 -8.85
C VAL A 15 10.70 2.53 -7.82
N ILE A 16 9.49 2.91 -8.20
CA ILE A 16 8.29 2.85 -7.36
C ILE A 16 7.38 1.76 -7.91
N VAL A 17 7.16 0.70 -7.15
CA VAL A 17 6.13 -0.32 -7.43
C VAL A 17 4.85 0.17 -6.80
N TYR A 18 3.86 0.49 -7.63
CA TYR A 18 2.61 1.12 -7.19
C TYR A 18 1.45 0.13 -7.28
N TYR A 19 0.76 -0.05 -6.17
CA TYR A 19 -0.45 -0.85 -6.05
C TYR A 19 -1.64 0.10 -5.93
N HIS A 20 -2.60 -0.01 -6.84
CA HIS A 20 -3.75 0.91 -6.88
C HIS A 20 -4.78 0.62 -5.79
N GLY A 21 -5.58 1.63 -5.43
CA GLY A 21 -6.73 1.51 -4.55
C GLY A 21 -7.94 0.85 -5.22
N GLY A 22 -9.09 0.92 -4.55
CA GLY A 22 -10.36 0.36 -5.05
C GLY A 22 -10.85 -0.86 -4.27
N GLY A 23 -10.52 -0.96 -2.97
CA GLY A 23 -11.04 -2.02 -2.08
C GLY A 23 -10.73 -3.44 -2.56
N TRP A 24 -9.63 -3.63 -3.26
CA TRP A 24 -9.21 -4.90 -3.91
C TRP A 24 -10.23 -5.45 -4.94
N VAL A 25 -11.31 -4.73 -5.24
CA VAL A 25 -12.44 -5.16 -6.07
C VAL A 25 -12.51 -4.36 -7.36
N ILE A 26 -12.29 -3.07 -7.31
CA ILE A 26 -12.40 -2.15 -8.47
C ILE A 26 -11.06 -1.49 -8.79
N GLY A 27 -11.04 -0.73 -9.88
CA GLY A 27 -9.85 -0.05 -10.37
C GLY A 27 -8.95 -0.93 -11.25
N ASN A 28 -8.07 -0.28 -11.95
CA ASN A 28 -7.06 -0.91 -12.82
C ASN A 28 -5.95 0.09 -13.15
N ILE A 29 -4.91 -0.36 -13.83
CA ILE A 29 -3.74 0.48 -14.17
C ILE A 29 -4.07 1.61 -15.16
N ASP A 30 -5.18 1.56 -15.89
CA ASP A 30 -5.57 2.63 -16.80
C ASP A 30 -6.10 3.84 -16.00
N ASP A 31 -6.84 3.57 -14.92
CA ASP A 31 -7.36 4.61 -14.01
C ASP A 31 -6.22 5.38 -13.33
N TYR A 32 -5.08 4.72 -13.13
CA TYR A 32 -3.90 5.26 -12.46
C TYR A 32 -2.79 5.75 -13.41
N ASP A 33 -3.00 5.71 -14.73
CA ASP A 33 -1.97 6.12 -15.71
C ASP A 33 -1.54 7.58 -15.53
N ALA A 34 -2.48 8.49 -15.37
CA ALA A 34 -2.18 9.92 -15.17
C ALA A 34 -1.40 10.15 -13.86
N LEU A 35 -1.84 9.56 -12.76
CA LEU A 35 -1.16 9.66 -11.47
C LEU A 35 0.26 9.09 -11.56
N GLY A 36 0.41 7.90 -12.15
CA GLY A 36 1.71 7.26 -12.31
C GLY A 36 2.69 8.09 -13.13
N ARG A 37 2.22 8.76 -14.20
CA ARG A 37 3.05 9.70 -14.99
C ARG A 37 3.47 10.91 -14.17
N HIS A 38 2.56 11.49 -13.39
CA HIS A 38 2.90 12.61 -12.51
C HIS A 38 3.94 12.22 -11.46
N ILE A 39 3.79 11.05 -10.83
CA ILE A 39 4.77 10.53 -9.89
C ILE A 39 6.13 10.32 -10.59
N ALA A 40 6.14 9.67 -11.76
CA ALA A 40 7.36 9.43 -12.51
C ALA A 40 8.15 10.72 -12.78
N GLU A 41 7.48 11.74 -13.31
CA GLU A 41 8.12 13.04 -13.62
C GLU A 41 8.54 13.81 -12.37
N ARG A 42 7.65 13.91 -11.37
CA ARG A 42 7.92 14.71 -10.17
C ARG A 42 9.00 14.13 -9.27
N CYS A 43 9.09 12.80 -9.21
CA CYS A 43 10.05 12.10 -8.36
C CYS A 43 11.31 11.67 -9.13
N ASN A 44 11.38 11.87 -10.45
CA ASN A 44 12.40 11.26 -11.30
C ASN A 44 12.52 9.74 -11.06
N ALA A 45 11.39 9.05 -10.98
CA ALA A 45 11.33 7.63 -10.68
C ALA A 45 10.75 6.83 -11.86
N VAL A 46 11.19 5.59 -12.02
CA VAL A 46 10.42 4.64 -12.83
C VAL A 46 9.24 4.17 -11.98
N VAL A 47 8.02 4.33 -12.45
CA VAL A 47 6.82 3.84 -11.78
C VAL A 47 6.33 2.58 -12.47
N VAL A 48 6.13 1.52 -11.70
CA VAL A 48 5.57 0.25 -12.16
C VAL A 48 4.19 0.08 -11.55
N LEU A 49 3.14 0.38 -12.33
CA LEU A 49 1.76 0.15 -11.93
C LEU A 49 1.44 -1.34 -12.06
N VAL A 50 0.98 -1.95 -10.98
CA VAL A 50 0.69 -3.39 -10.93
C VAL A 50 -0.81 -3.63 -11.08
N ASN A 51 -1.21 -4.36 -12.13
CA ASN A 51 -2.60 -4.78 -12.34
C ASN A 51 -2.84 -6.13 -11.66
N TYR A 52 -2.86 -6.14 -10.34
CA TYR A 52 -3.12 -7.34 -9.57
C TYR A 52 -4.56 -7.85 -9.81
N ARG A 53 -4.75 -9.17 -9.70
CA ARG A 53 -6.07 -9.80 -9.82
C ARG A 53 -6.93 -9.41 -8.62
N LYS A 54 -8.19 -9.14 -8.88
CA LYS A 54 -9.13 -8.55 -7.92
C LYS A 54 -10.19 -9.55 -7.45
N ALA A 55 -10.67 -9.30 -6.25
CA ALA A 55 -11.87 -9.92 -5.72
C ALA A 55 -13.13 -9.39 -6.47
N PRO A 56 -14.24 -10.13 -6.47
CA PRO A 56 -14.46 -11.42 -5.81
C PRO A 56 -13.88 -12.63 -6.55
N GLU A 57 -13.48 -12.48 -7.84
CA GLU A 57 -12.98 -13.60 -8.65
C GLU A 57 -11.67 -14.18 -8.10
N HIS A 58 -10.88 -13.33 -7.46
CA HIS A 58 -9.59 -13.66 -6.87
C HIS A 58 -9.45 -13.05 -5.48
N LYS A 59 -10.02 -13.76 -4.49
CA LYS A 59 -9.96 -13.36 -3.09
C LYS A 59 -8.54 -13.43 -2.52
N PHE A 60 -8.36 -12.89 -1.31
CA PHE A 60 -7.18 -13.08 -0.48
C PHE A 60 -6.80 -14.57 -0.39
N PRO A 61 -5.52 -14.95 -0.51
CA PRO A 61 -4.35 -14.06 -0.62
C PRO A 61 -3.89 -13.77 -2.07
N ILE A 62 -4.72 -13.98 -3.09
CA ILE A 62 -4.27 -13.87 -4.50
C ILE A 62 -3.75 -12.47 -4.86
N PRO A 63 -4.41 -11.34 -4.48
CA PRO A 63 -3.87 -10.00 -4.75
C PRO A 63 -2.51 -9.76 -4.09
N VAL A 64 -2.30 -10.26 -2.87
CA VAL A 64 -1.01 -10.17 -2.16
C VAL A 64 0.07 -10.94 -2.91
N ASN A 65 -0.21 -12.17 -3.33
CA ASN A 65 0.74 -12.99 -4.08
C ASN A 65 1.10 -12.36 -5.43
N ASP A 66 0.14 -11.73 -6.11
CA ASP A 66 0.37 -11.01 -7.36
C ASP A 66 1.28 -9.80 -7.16
N CYS A 67 1.04 -9.02 -6.12
CA CYS A 67 1.86 -7.85 -5.76
C CYS A 67 3.29 -8.26 -5.39
N TYR A 68 3.43 -9.33 -4.62
CA TYR A 68 4.76 -9.85 -4.26
C TYR A 68 5.52 -10.41 -5.47
N ALA A 69 4.83 -11.13 -6.36
CA ALA A 69 5.42 -11.60 -7.61
C ALA A 69 5.87 -10.44 -8.50
N ALA A 70 5.09 -9.35 -8.54
CA ALA A 70 5.47 -8.15 -9.28
C ALA A 70 6.72 -7.46 -8.70
N LEU A 71 6.83 -7.35 -7.36
CA LEU A 71 8.01 -6.83 -6.68
C LEU A 71 9.26 -7.66 -7.02
N ASN A 72 9.17 -8.98 -6.93
CA ASN A 72 10.28 -9.89 -7.27
C ASN A 72 10.70 -9.68 -8.73
N TRP A 73 9.72 -9.65 -9.65
CA TRP A 73 10.00 -9.42 -11.07
C TRP A 73 10.67 -8.07 -11.32
N VAL A 74 10.26 -7.00 -10.65
CA VAL A 74 10.89 -5.66 -10.75
C VAL A 74 12.35 -5.73 -10.31
N SER A 75 12.62 -6.36 -9.18
CA SER A 75 13.98 -6.55 -8.66
C SER A 75 14.87 -7.29 -9.65
N ASP A 76 14.39 -8.42 -10.17
CA ASP A 76 15.15 -9.27 -11.11
C ASP A 76 15.40 -8.58 -12.46
N ASN A 77 14.52 -7.67 -12.86
CA ASN A 77 14.60 -6.97 -14.14
C ASN A 77 15.01 -5.49 -14.02
N MET A 78 15.54 -5.08 -12.87
CA MET A 78 15.85 -3.68 -12.54
C MET A 78 16.65 -2.97 -13.64
N LYS A 79 17.72 -3.58 -14.11
CA LYS A 79 18.56 -2.99 -15.17
C LYS A 79 17.80 -2.80 -16.49
N LYS A 80 16.89 -3.71 -16.82
CA LYS A 80 16.07 -3.64 -18.03
C LYS A 80 15.03 -2.52 -17.96
N ILE A 81 14.42 -2.30 -16.79
CA ILE A 81 13.35 -1.33 -16.59
C ILE A 81 13.88 0.07 -16.28
N ALA A 82 14.99 0.19 -15.55
CA ALA A 82 15.51 1.47 -15.05
C ALA A 82 16.93 1.81 -15.55
N GLY A 83 17.59 0.92 -16.29
CA GLY A 83 18.95 1.15 -16.81
C GLY A 83 20.08 0.94 -15.79
N ALA A 84 19.77 0.85 -14.51
CA ALA A 84 20.72 0.67 -13.41
C ALA A 84 20.04 -0.05 -12.24
N ASN A 85 20.85 -0.49 -11.26
CA ASN A 85 20.31 -0.91 -9.96
C ASN A 85 19.98 0.35 -9.16
N LEU A 86 18.70 0.54 -8.84
CA LEU A 86 18.17 1.71 -8.14
C LEU A 86 17.44 1.27 -6.86
N PRO A 87 17.27 2.17 -5.87
CA PRO A 87 16.41 1.92 -4.72
C PRO A 87 14.98 1.56 -5.16
N ILE A 88 14.37 0.59 -4.45
CA ILE A 88 12.98 0.17 -4.66
C ILE A 88 12.11 0.75 -3.57
N MET A 89 11.02 1.37 -3.99
CA MET A 89 9.95 1.82 -3.11
C MET A 89 8.66 1.09 -3.44
N VAL A 90 7.84 0.81 -2.45
CA VAL A 90 6.45 0.40 -2.65
C VAL A 90 5.54 1.54 -2.28
N ALA A 91 4.48 1.74 -3.04
CA ALA A 91 3.52 2.81 -2.80
C ALA A 91 2.10 2.36 -3.17
N GLY A 92 1.11 2.94 -2.51
CA GLY A 92 -0.28 2.71 -2.85
C GLY A 92 -1.24 3.49 -1.97
N ASP A 93 -2.46 3.59 -2.43
CA ASP A 93 -3.57 4.27 -1.76
C ASP A 93 -4.64 3.28 -1.30
N SER A 94 -5.27 3.50 -0.15
CA SER A 94 -6.39 2.69 0.35
C SER A 94 -6.03 1.18 0.41
N ALA A 95 -6.72 0.32 -0.32
CA ALA A 95 -6.38 -1.09 -0.50
C ALA A 95 -4.95 -1.30 -1.08
N GLY A 96 -4.47 -0.39 -1.94
CA GLY A 96 -3.10 -0.41 -2.43
C GLY A 96 -2.08 -0.04 -1.36
N GLY A 97 -2.45 0.85 -0.44
CA GLY A 97 -1.68 1.14 0.78
C GLY A 97 -1.58 -0.08 1.69
N ASN A 98 -2.68 -0.83 1.84
CA ASN A 98 -2.70 -2.12 2.51
C ASN A 98 -1.70 -3.10 1.88
N LEU A 99 -1.82 -3.33 0.56
CA LEU A 99 -0.91 -4.21 -0.17
C LEU A 99 0.55 -3.77 -0.02
N SER A 100 0.84 -2.46 -0.07
CA SER A 100 2.20 -1.94 0.14
C SER A 100 2.75 -2.28 1.52
N ALA A 101 1.95 -2.11 2.57
CA ALA A 101 2.32 -2.44 3.95
C ALA A 101 2.57 -3.95 4.12
N VAL A 102 1.66 -4.77 3.59
CA VAL A 102 1.78 -6.24 3.63
C VAL A 102 3.03 -6.70 2.89
N ILE A 103 3.27 -6.18 1.68
CA ILE A 103 4.44 -6.57 0.87
C ILE A 103 5.75 -6.13 1.54
N ALA A 104 5.78 -4.97 2.21
CA ALA A 104 6.95 -4.52 2.95
C ALA A 104 7.30 -5.47 4.12
N GLN A 105 6.31 -6.03 4.81
CA GLN A 105 6.52 -7.04 5.85
C GLN A 105 6.89 -8.41 5.24
N LYS A 106 6.14 -8.84 4.21
CA LYS A 106 6.30 -10.14 3.56
C LYS A 106 7.70 -10.33 2.97
N THR A 107 8.23 -9.30 2.30
CA THR A 107 9.56 -9.41 1.70
C THR A 107 10.66 -9.64 2.73
N VAL A 108 10.52 -9.08 3.94
CA VAL A 108 11.48 -9.33 5.03
C VAL A 108 11.34 -10.77 5.55
N ARG A 109 10.12 -11.22 5.82
CA ARG A 109 9.85 -12.60 6.29
C ARG A 109 10.35 -13.67 5.31
N GLU A 110 10.23 -13.40 4.02
CA GLU A 110 10.61 -14.35 2.97
C GLU A 110 12.03 -14.14 2.43
N ASN A 111 12.83 -13.24 3.03
CA ASN A 111 14.16 -12.85 2.53
C ASN A 111 14.13 -12.46 1.06
N GLY A 112 13.10 -11.73 0.66
CA GLY A 112 12.89 -11.23 -0.69
C GLY A 112 13.64 -9.93 -1.01
N PRO A 113 13.25 -9.22 -2.07
CA PRO A 113 13.89 -7.97 -2.47
C PRO A 113 13.82 -6.91 -1.37
N LYS A 114 14.95 -6.20 -1.17
CA LYS A 114 14.97 -5.06 -0.25
C LYS A 114 14.07 -3.95 -0.76
N ILE A 115 13.22 -3.45 0.13
CA ILE A 115 12.44 -2.21 -0.06
C ILE A 115 13.13 -1.11 0.73
N ASP A 116 13.36 0.04 0.10
CA ASP A 116 14.05 1.18 0.73
C ASP A 116 13.07 2.19 1.33
N LEU A 117 11.80 2.19 0.91
CA LEU A 117 10.73 3.04 1.45
C LEU A 117 9.36 2.44 1.14
N GLN A 118 8.42 2.53 2.09
CA GLN A 118 6.99 2.31 1.86
C GLN A 118 6.21 3.62 1.99
N ILE A 119 5.34 3.91 1.00
CA ILE A 119 4.51 5.12 0.94
C ILE A 119 3.06 4.70 0.98
N LEU A 120 2.41 4.94 2.10
CA LEU A 120 1.09 4.43 2.44
C LEU A 120 0.10 5.59 2.49
N VAL A 121 -0.77 5.67 1.50
CA VAL A 121 -1.74 6.77 1.37
C VAL A 121 -3.10 6.28 1.89
N TYR A 122 -3.56 6.85 3.00
CA TYR A 122 -4.76 6.42 3.75
C TYR A 122 -4.96 4.90 3.73
N PRO A 123 -3.98 4.11 4.21
CA PRO A 123 -3.99 2.66 4.04
C PRO A 123 -5.10 1.99 4.85
N VAL A 124 -5.70 0.94 4.30
CA VAL A 124 -6.49 -0.03 5.09
C VAL A 124 -5.51 -0.92 5.87
N THR A 125 -5.67 -1.03 7.19
CA THR A 125 -4.70 -1.78 8.01
C THR A 125 -5.31 -2.79 8.98
N ASP A 126 -6.64 -2.75 9.19
CA ASP A 126 -7.33 -3.58 10.19
C ASP A 126 -8.70 -4.05 9.72
N GLY A 127 -8.83 -5.34 9.40
CA GLY A 127 -10.08 -5.98 8.99
C GLY A 127 -11.12 -6.13 10.10
N ARG A 128 -10.78 -5.81 11.37
CA ARG A 128 -11.74 -5.80 12.47
C ARG A 128 -12.69 -4.62 12.42
N MET A 129 -12.34 -3.55 11.69
CA MET A 129 -13.19 -2.40 11.42
C MET A 129 -13.77 -1.75 12.70
N ASN A 130 -12.96 -1.59 13.74
CA ASN A 130 -13.43 -1.25 15.08
C ASN A 130 -12.80 0.02 15.69
N SER A 131 -11.97 0.76 14.95
CA SER A 131 -11.41 2.03 15.41
C SER A 131 -12.49 3.09 15.67
N ALA A 132 -12.15 4.16 16.35
CA ALA A 132 -13.11 5.20 16.70
C ALA A 132 -13.72 5.88 15.45
N THR A 133 -12.92 6.09 14.42
CA THR A 133 -13.38 6.72 13.16
C THR A 133 -14.42 5.88 12.41
N TRP A 134 -14.46 4.58 12.59
CA TRP A 134 -15.51 3.72 12.02
C TRP A 134 -16.90 3.95 12.62
N LYS A 135 -16.96 4.58 13.78
CA LYS A 135 -18.20 4.91 14.49
C LYS A 135 -18.61 6.37 14.34
N ASP A 136 -17.82 7.17 13.65
CA ASP A 136 -18.05 8.59 13.46
C ASP A 136 -18.69 8.85 12.08
N ASP A 137 -20.02 8.99 12.07
CA ASP A 137 -20.78 9.24 10.84
C ASP A 137 -20.36 10.53 10.11
N ALA A 138 -19.81 11.52 10.83
CA ALA A 138 -19.33 12.75 10.22
C ALA A 138 -18.10 12.52 9.30
N ARG A 139 -17.41 11.42 9.45
CA ARG A 139 -16.21 11.05 8.62
C ARG A 139 -16.55 10.19 7.41
N GLN A 140 -17.79 9.76 7.27
CA GLN A 140 -18.25 8.90 6.19
C GLN A 140 -18.68 9.69 4.94
N LEU A 141 -17.82 10.60 4.48
CA LEU A 141 -18.15 11.49 3.37
C LEU A 141 -18.01 10.82 2.00
N PHE A 142 -16.93 10.10 1.82
CA PHE A 142 -16.60 9.40 0.54
C PHE A 142 -16.61 7.88 0.73
N LEU A 143 -15.83 7.41 1.71
CA LEU A 143 -15.77 6.01 2.08
C LEU A 143 -16.66 5.80 3.30
N THR A 144 -17.75 5.04 3.14
CA THR A 144 -18.64 4.69 4.26
C THR A 144 -18.27 3.34 4.86
N LYS A 145 -18.73 3.10 6.08
CA LYS A 145 -18.58 1.82 6.75
C LYS A 145 -19.17 0.67 5.91
N GLU A 146 -20.40 0.85 5.42
CA GLU A 146 -21.09 -0.17 4.63
C GLU A 146 -20.34 -0.50 3.33
N LEU A 147 -19.76 0.52 2.68
CA LEU A 147 -18.97 0.32 1.47
C LEU A 147 -17.68 -0.46 1.77
N MET A 148 -17.01 -0.14 2.89
CA MET A 148 -15.78 -0.85 3.25
C MET A 148 -16.07 -2.28 3.73
N GLU A 149 -17.15 -2.51 4.48
CA GLU A 149 -17.63 -3.86 4.82
C GLU A 149 -17.98 -4.67 3.55
N HIS A 150 -18.52 -4.01 2.54
CA HIS A 150 -18.78 -4.65 1.24
C HIS A 150 -17.47 -5.09 0.57
N PHE A 151 -16.43 -4.25 0.55
CA PHE A 151 -15.12 -4.60 0.01
C PHE A 151 -14.49 -5.78 0.76
N TRP A 152 -14.49 -5.75 2.09
CA TRP A 152 -13.93 -6.83 2.90
C TRP A 152 -14.61 -8.17 2.64
N ARG A 153 -15.95 -8.22 2.58
CA ARG A 153 -16.71 -9.46 2.27
C ARG A 153 -16.35 -10.06 0.91
N HIS A 154 -15.96 -9.22 -0.06
CA HIS A 154 -15.52 -9.72 -1.36
C HIS A 154 -14.05 -10.17 -1.33
N TYR A 155 -13.22 -9.49 -0.54
CA TYR A 155 -11.78 -9.68 -0.50
C TYR A 155 -11.35 -10.90 0.32
N ALA A 156 -11.90 -11.08 1.51
CA ALA A 156 -11.47 -12.10 2.46
C ALA A 156 -12.66 -12.78 3.14
N ASP A 157 -12.46 -14.00 3.62
CA ASP A 157 -13.43 -14.69 4.46
C ASP A 157 -13.25 -14.25 5.93
N ASP A 158 -14.27 -14.43 6.78
CA ASP A 158 -14.28 -13.88 8.14
C ASP A 158 -13.06 -14.28 8.98
N GLU A 159 -12.59 -15.51 8.85
CA GLU A 159 -11.41 -16.01 9.57
C GLU A 159 -10.10 -15.35 9.10
N GLN A 160 -10.09 -14.78 7.90
CA GLN A 160 -8.92 -14.15 7.29
C GLN A 160 -8.83 -12.64 7.61
N LEU A 161 -9.88 -12.03 8.16
CA LEU A 161 -9.89 -10.60 8.49
C LEU A 161 -8.80 -10.20 9.49
N THR A 162 -8.34 -11.13 10.31
CA THR A 162 -7.28 -10.92 11.30
C THR A 162 -5.91 -11.48 10.87
N ASP A 163 -5.81 -12.04 9.67
CA ASP A 163 -4.53 -12.48 9.12
C ASP A 163 -3.61 -11.26 8.91
N PRO A 164 -2.36 -11.27 9.40
CA PRO A 164 -1.42 -10.17 9.20
C PRO A 164 -1.14 -9.83 7.72
N GLU A 165 -1.31 -10.76 6.80
CA GLU A 165 -1.19 -10.51 5.36
C GLU A 165 -2.47 -9.89 4.75
N ALA A 166 -3.57 -9.81 5.49
CA ALA A 166 -4.75 -9.02 5.15
C ALA A 166 -4.82 -7.73 5.97
N SER A 167 -4.45 -7.81 7.25
CA SER A 167 -4.53 -6.75 8.26
C SER A 167 -3.15 -6.44 8.86
N PRO A 168 -2.31 -5.67 8.18
CA PRO A 168 -0.91 -5.46 8.58
C PRO A 168 -0.73 -4.81 9.96
N LEU A 169 -1.72 -4.11 10.48
CA LEU A 169 -1.72 -3.59 11.87
C LEU A 169 -1.66 -4.73 12.90
N LEU A 170 -2.17 -5.90 12.58
CA LEU A 170 -2.27 -7.03 13.52
C LEU A 170 -1.01 -7.91 13.55
N ALA A 171 0.00 -7.63 12.73
CA ALA A 171 1.26 -8.36 12.76
C ALA A 171 2.00 -8.15 14.09
N ASP A 172 2.22 -9.20 14.85
CA ASP A 172 2.87 -9.14 16.18
C ASP A 172 4.41 -9.16 16.10
N ASP A 173 4.96 -9.50 14.95
CA ASP A 173 6.39 -9.73 14.73
C ASP A 173 7.15 -8.51 14.21
N LEU A 174 6.53 -7.34 14.04
CA LEU A 174 7.16 -6.17 13.39
C LEU A 174 8.50 -5.76 14.03
N LYS A 175 8.61 -5.86 15.37
CA LYS A 175 9.84 -5.55 16.10
C LYS A 175 10.99 -6.52 15.81
N SER A 176 10.69 -7.70 15.29
CA SER A 176 11.68 -8.71 14.91
C SER A 176 12.03 -8.71 13.42
N LEU A 177 11.33 -7.90 12.61
CA LEU A 177 11.59 -7.77 11.17
C LEU A 177 12.78 -6.83 10.93
N ASP A 178 13.99 -7.36 11.10
CA ASP A 178 15.20 -6.60 10.76
C ASP A 178 15.24 -6.25 9.28
N GLY A 179 15.43 -4.96 8.99
CA GLY A 179 15.40 -4.45 7.61
C GLY A 179 14.01 -4.07 7.07
N LEU A 180 12.98 -4.03 7.93
CA LEU A 180 11.68 -3.47 7.52
C LEU A 180 11.85 -2.03 7.02
N ALA A 181 11.28 -1.76 5.85
CA ALA A 181 11.44 -0.47 5.17
C ALA A 181 10.86 0.69 6.02
N PRO A 182 11.54 1.84 6.08
CA PRO A 182 10.96 3.07 6.63
C PRO A 182 9.67 3.43 5.91
N ALA A 183 8.78 4.17 6.59
CA ALA A 183 7.46 4.47 6.06
C ALA A 183 7.16 5.97 6.02
N VAL A 184 6.41 6.37 5.01
CA VAL A 184 5.62 7.61 4.99
C VAL A 184 4.16 7.22 4.97
N VAL A 185 3.42 7.60 6.00
CA VAL A 185 1.99 7.30 6.12
C VAL A 185 1.22 8.62 6.03
N LEU A 186 0.33 8.70 5.06
CA LEU A 186 -0.57 9.84 4.89
C LEU A 186 -1.98 9.39 5.26
N THR A 187 -2.64 10.12 6.14
CA THR A 187 -4.05 9.88 6.50
C THR A 187 -4.88 11.12 6.20
N ALA A 188 -6.16 10.94 5.88
CA ALA A 188 -7.09 12.04 5.67
C ALA A 188 -7.91 12.29 6.94
N GLU A 189 -8.20 13.57 7.26
CA GLU A 189 -8.94 13.91 8.48
C GLU A 189 -10.36 13.35 8.47
N MET A 190 -11.04 13.46 7.32
CA MET A 190 -12.44 13.03 7.14
C MET A 190 -12.46 11.66 6.45
N ASP A 191 -11.89 10.65 7.13
CA ASP A 191 -11.78 9.29 6.62
C ASP A 191 -11.95 8.28 7.77
N ILE A 192 -12.72 7.24 7.53
CA ILE A 192 -12.91 6.15 8.50
C ILE A 192 -11.62 5.34 8.74
N LEU A 193 -10.69 5.35 7.80
CA LEU A 193 -9.40 4.65 7.89
C LEU A 193 -8.33 5.44 8.66
N ARG A 194 -8.61 6.68 9.07
CA ARG A 194 -7.62 7.57 9.70
C ARG A 194 -6.96 6.94 10.92
N ASP A 195 -7.77 6.44 11.86
CA ASP A 195 -7.23 5.98 13.15
C ASP A 195 -6.45 4.67 13.02
N GLU A 196 -6.88 3.76 12.15
CA GLU A 196 -6.13 2.52 11.90
C GLU A 196 -4.82 2.77 11.15
N GLY A 197 -4.81 3.72 10.21
CA GLY A 197 -3.59 4.17 9.53
C GLY A 197 -2.61 4.84 10.49
N ALA A 198 -3.09 5.69 11.40
CA ALA A 198 -2.28 6.32 12.44
C ALA A 198 -1.73 5.27 13.43
N ALA A 199 -2.55 4.30 13.85
CA ALA A 199 -2.10 3.22 14.73
C ALA A 199 -1.01 2.36 14.07
N TYR A 200 -1.13 2.11 12.76
CA TYR A 200 -0.10 1.38 12.03
C TYR A 200 1.21 2.18 11.93
N ALA A 201 1.14 3.49 11.68
CA ALA A 201 2.32 4.37 11.70
C ALA A 201 3.03 4.32 13.05
N GLN A 202 2.28 4.45 14.16
CA GLN A 202 2.83 4.33 15.52
C GLN A 202 3.51 2.97 15.74
N LYS A 203 2.87 1.89 15.31
CA LYS A 203 3.43 0.54 15.44
C LYS A 203 4.74 0.36 14.66
N LEU A 204 4.85 1.00 13.49
CA LEU A 204 6.09 1.04 12.71
C LEU A 204 7.20 1.84 13.41
N GLU A 205 6.88 2.99 14.02
CA GLU A 205 7.85 3.77 14.81
C GLU A 205 8.43 2.95 15.97
N GLU A 206 7.56 2.21 16.68
CA GLU A 206 7.96 1.33 17.77
C GLU A 206 8.80 0.13 17.31
N ALA A 207 8.68 -0.28 16.06
CA ALA A 207 9.38 -1.40 15.45
C ALA A 207 10.77 -1.03 14.87
N VAL A 208 11.29 0.18 15.13
CA VAL A 208 12.61 0.64 14.66
C VAL A 208 12.61 1.13 13.19
N SER A 209 11.48 1.19 12.53
CA SER A 209 11.39 1.79 11.20
C SER A 209 11.17 3.29 11.33
N TYR A 210 12.05 4.12 10.73
CA TYR A 210 11.78 5.56 10.64
C TYR A 210 10.47 5.77 9.90
N THR A 211 9.47 6.28 10.61
CA THR A 211 8.12 6.48 10.07
C THR A 211 7.76 7.96 10.18
N HIS A 212 7.20 8.52 9.13
CA HIS A 212 6.67 9.87 9.11
C HIS A 212 5.17 9.81 8.88
N LEU A 213 4.39 10.21 9.90
CA LEU A 213 2.93 10.37 9.78
C LEU A 213 2.60 11.80 9.36
N THR A 214 1.86 11.95 8.28
CA THR A 214 1.33 13.24 7.84
C THR A 214 -0.20 13.23 7.91
N LEU A 215 -0.74 14.17 8.68
CA LEU A 215 -2.16 14.52 8.68
C LEU A 215 -2.30 15.80 7.86
N PRO A 216 -2.85 15.79 6.65
CA PRO A 216 -3.18 17.02 5.96
C PRO A 216 -4.25 17.75 6.78
N THR A 217 -3.84 18.76 7.53
CA THR A 217 -4.77 19.73 8.10
C THR A 217 -5.20 20.63 6.96
N THR A 218 -6.49 20.69 6.67
CA THR A 218 -7.03 21.83 5.94
C THR A 218 -6.97 23.01 6.88
N ASP A 219 -5.87 23.79 6.83
CA ASP A 219 -5.88 25.12 7.39
C ASP A 219 -7.03 25.86 6.70
N ARG A 220 -8.11 26.10 7.45
CA ARG A 220 -9.16 26.96 7.00
C ARG A 220 -8.57 28.38 6.98
N VAL A 221 -8.19 28.84 5.79
CA VAL A 221 -8.00 30.27 5.51
C VAL A 221 -9.37 30.95 5.45
#